data_d4f5c90937d6315f64722b27c203a0b0
#
_entry.id   d4f5c90937d6315f64722b27c203a0b0
#
_cell.length_a   1.000
_cell.length_b   1.000
_cell.length_c   1.000
_cell.angle_alpha   90.00
_cell.angle_beta   90.00
_cell.angle_gamma   90.00
#
_symmetry.space_group_name_H-M   'P 1'
#
loop_
_entity.id
_entity.type
_entity.pdbx_description
1 polymer ?
#
loop_
_entity_poly.entity_id
_entity_poly.type
_entity_poly.pdbx_seq_one_letter_code
_entity_poly.pdbx_strand_id
1 'polypeptide(L)'
;MVNKITVVGAGNVGATTAQRLAEKELARTVVMVDVMEGIPQGKALDQWQSAPIEGFDSRVIGTNGYEETRDSEIIVITAGIARKPGMSRDDLLNTNAGIVKQVSQQIKSTSPDAILIVVSNPLDVMSYVAMKVTGFPRERVLGMAGVLDTARYRAFIAEALDVSVRDIQAMVLGGHGDTMVPLISYTSVSGIPITQLMPQAKLDAILERTRTGGAEIVKHLKTGSAYYAPSSAAVQMCEAIVLDQKRILPCAAWLEGEYGLSGLFLGVPCKLGRRGLESIIEVELTRAERDALAKSADAVREPMGAVKL
;
A
#
# COMPACT_ATOMS: atom_id res chain seq x y z
N MET A 1 2.16 13.81 15.41
CA MET A 1 0.86 14.16 14.81
C MET A 1 1.07 15.26 13.78
N VAL A 2 0.57 15.10 12.55
CA VAL A 2 0.54 16.15 11.52
C VAL A 2 -0.78 16.92 11.58
N ASN A 3 -0.94 17.99 10.79
CA ASN A 3 -2.20 18.73 10.81
C ASN A 3 -3.29 18.00 10.03
N LYS A 4 -2.97 17.52 8.83
CA LYS A 4 -3.98 16.92 7.95
C LYS A 4 -3.46 15.73 7.17
N ILE A 5 -4.25 14.65 7.16
CA ILE A 5 -4.10 13.51 6.25
C ILE A 5 -5.39 13.38 5.44
N THR A 6 -5.25 13.26 4.12
CA THR A 6 -6.40 13.00 3.23
C THR A 6 -6.39 11.55 2.75
N VAL A 7 -7.58 10.95 2.73
CA VAL A 7 -7.83 9.64 2.11
C VAL A 7 -8.77 9.86 0.93
N VAL A 8 -8.29 9.60 -0.29
CA VAL A 8 -9.08 9.71 -1.52
C VAL A 8 -9.66 8.35 -1.88
N GLY A 9 -10.98 8.27 -1.88
CA GLY A 9 -11.79 7.07 -1.97
C GLY A 9 -12.41 6.70 -0.62
N ALA A 10 -13.74 6.77 -0.51
CA ALA A 10 -14.50 6.41 0.70
C ALA A 10 -15.10 4.99 0.63
N GLY A 11 -14.48 4.11 -0.17
CA GLY A 11 -14.78 2.69 -0.18
C GLY A 11 -14.37 2.01 1.12
N ASN A 12 -14.42 0.67 1.17
CA ASN A 12 -14.08 -0.05 2.40
C ASN A 12 -12.62 0.17 2.84
N VAL A 13 -11.67 0.15 1.92
CA VAL A 13 -10.25 0.39 2.24
C VAL A 13 -10.05 1.81 2.76
N GLY A 14 -10.57 2.82 2.04
CA GLY A 14 -10.38 4.22 2.43
C GLY A 14 -11.05 4.57 3.75
N ALA A 15 -12.30 4.15 3.95
CA ALA A 15 -13.01 4.40 5.19
C ALA A 15 -12.32 3.74 6.41
N THR A 16 -11.86 2.49 6.27
CA THR A 16 -11.11 1.80 7.32
C THR A 16 -9.73 2.46 7.56
N THR A 17 -9.10 2.98 6.50
CA THR A 17 -7.84 3.74 6.62
C THR A 17 -8.08 5.03 7.41
N ALA A 18 -9.11 5.80 7.07
CA ALA A 18 -9.46 7.04 7.76
C ALA A 18 -9.77 6.80 9.24
N GLN A 19 -10.56 5.79 9.56
CA GLN A 19 -10.84 5.37 10.93
C GLN A 19 -9.56 5.11 11.73
N ARG A 20 -8.66 4.26 11.21
CA ARG A 20 -7.43 3.90 11.90
C ARG A 20 -6.44 5.05 12.03
N LEU A 21 -6.41 5.98 11.06
CA LEU A 21 -5.62 7.20 11.17
C LEU A 21 -6.11 8.09 12.32
N ALA A 22 -7.44 8.18 12.47
CA ALA A 22 -8.08 8.95 13.53
C ALA A 22 -7.87 8.29 14.91
N GLU A 23 -8.15 7.01 15.06
CA GLU A 23 -7.96 6.25 16.31
C GLU A 23 -6.50 6.26 16.81
N LYS A 24 -5.53 6.28 15.88
CA LYS A 24 -4.10 6.43 16.21
C LYS A 24 -3.65 7.87 16.38
N GLU A 25 -4.53 8.83 16.21
CA GLU A 25 -4.26 10.26 16.29
C GLU A 25 -3.03 10.71 15.47
N LEU A 26 -2.90 10.16 14.25
CA LEU A 26 -1.78 10.49 13.37
C LEU A 26 -1.90 11.88 12.76
N ALA A 27 -3.11 12.44 12.67
CA ALA A 27 -3.39 13.78 12.19
C ALA A 27 -4.44 14.47 13.06
N ARG A 28 -4.42 15.80 13.16
CA ARG A 28 -5.49 16.59 13.79
C ARG A 28 -6.80 16.46 13.02
N THR A 29 -6.69 16.41 11.67
CA THR A 29 -7.83 16.26 10.78
C THR A 29 -7.55 15.15 9.77
N VAL A 30 -8.48 14.21 9.65
CA VAL A 30 -8.50 13.20 8.59
C VAL A 30 -9.65 13.56 7.65
N VAL A 31 -9.32 13.84 6.38
CA VAL A 31 -10.29 14.17 5.34
C VAL A 31 -10.55 12.96 4.45
N MET A 32 -11.78 12.57 4.27
CA MET A 32 -12.20 11.50 3.36
C MET A 32 -12.90 12.10 2.14
N VAL A 33 -12.38 11.83 0.94
CA VAL A 33 -12.92 12.34 -0.33
C VAL A 33 -13.48 11.20 -1.15
N ASP A 34 -14.69 11.38 -1.69
CA ASP A 34 -15.26 10.46 -2.69
C ASP A 34 -16.18 11.22 -3.64
N VAL A 35 -16.32 10.72 -4.87
CA VAL A 35 -17.25 11.27 -5.87
C VAL A 35 -18.70 10.93 -5.56
N MET A 36 -18.96 9.90 -4.76
CA MET A 36 -20.30 9.47 -4.37
C MET A 36 -20.87 10.40 -3.31
N GLU A 37 -21.85 11.20 -3.69
CA GLU A 37 -22.49 12.18 -2.81
C GLU A 37 -23.02 11.51 -1.53
N GLY A 38 -22.77 12.15 -0.39
CA GLY A 38 -23.22 11.70 0.93
C GLY A 38 -22.41 10.55 1.55
N ILE A 39 -21.72 9.74 0.75
CA ILE A 39 -20.97 8.57 1.25
C ILE A 39 -19.80 8.99 2.16
N PRO A 40 -18.88 9.88 1.74
CA PRO A 40 -17.79 10.29 2.62
C PRO A 40 -18.30 11.05 3.85
N GLN A 41 -19.33 11.88 3.71
CA GLN A 41 -19.92 12.64 4.82
C GLN A 41 -20.54 11.71 5.88
N GLY A 42 -21.37 10.75 5.43
CA GLY A 42 -22.03 9.80 6.33
C GLY A 42 -21.01 8.95 7.11
N LYS A 43 -20.02 8.38 6.40
CA LYS A 43 -18.96 7.58 7.03
C LYS A 43 -18.07 8.39 7.98
N ALA A 44 -17.73 9.62 7.60
CA ALA A 44 -16.93 10.50 8.45
C ALA A 44 -17.67 10.90 9.72
N LEU A 45 -18.99 11.19 9.60
CA LEU A 45 -19.84 11.51 10.75
C LEU A 45 -19.95 10.34 11.71
N ASP A 46 -20.17 9.12 11.20
CA ASP A 46 -20.26 7.90 12.00
C ASP A 46 -18.95 7.63 12.75
N GLN A 47 -17.80 7.71 12.04
CA GLN A 47 -16.48 7.58 12.65
C GLN A 47 -16.21 8.66 13.70
N TRP A 48 -16.63 9.91 13.46
CA TRP A 48 -16.47 10.98 14.44
C TRP A 48 -17.36 10.78 15.68
N GLN A 49 -18.54 10.18 15.52
CA GLN A 49 -19.40 9.83 16.64
C GLN A 49 -18.87 8.70 17.52
N SER A 50 -17.95 7.87 17.00
CA SER A 50 -17.23 6.88 17.81
C SER A 50 -16.11 7.46 18.68
N ALA A 51 -15.65 8.68 18.37
CA ALA A 51 -14.51 9.30 19.05
C ALA A 51 -14.64 9.40 20.56
N PRO A 52 -15.80 9.79 21.15
CA PRO A 52 -15.96 9.81 22.62
C PRO A 52 -15.89 8.43 23.29
N ILE A 53 -16.14 7.35 22.53
CA ILE A 53 -16.12 5.96 23.02
C ILE A 53 -14.70 5.40 22.89
N GLU A 54 -14.06 5.60 21.75
CA GLU A 54 -12.72 5.09 21.44
C GLU A 54 -11.60 5.94 22.05
N GLY A 55 -11.89 7.18 22.44
CA GLY A 55 -10.95 8.06 23.14
C GLY A 55 -9.93 8.75 22.23
N PHE A 56 -10.34 9.24 21.06
CA PHE A 56 -9.48 10.03 20.17
C PHE A 56 -10.10 11.41 19.86
N ASP A 57 -9.22 12.41 19.60
CA ASP A 57 -9.62 13.79 19.30
C ASP A 57 -9.44 14.18 17.81
N SER A 58 -8.89 13.29 16.99
CA SER A 58 -8.72 13.51 15.54
C SER A 58 -10.06 13.75 14.86
N ARG A 59 -10.23 14.92 14.23
CA ARG A 59 -11.47 15.24 13.50
C ARG A 59 -11.53 14.46 12.20
N VAL A 60 -12.64 13.77 11.93
CA VAL A 60 -12.89 13.11 10.64
C VAL A 60 -13.91 13.94 9.85
N ILE A 61 -13.57 14.25 8.58
CA ILE A 61 -14.40 15.07 7.67
C ILE A 61 -14.59 14.30 6.36
N GLY A 62 -15.82 14.32 5.85
CA GLY A 62 -16.16 13.78 4.53
C GLY A 62 -16.52 14.89 3.55
N THR A 63 -16.02 14.82 2.31
CA THR A 63 -16.29 15.80 1.27
C THR A 63 -16.37 15.16 -0.11
N ASN A 64 -17.05 15.82 -1.06
CA ASN A 64 -17.06 15.45 -2.47
C ASN A 64 -16.13 16.33 -3.33
N GLY A 65 -15.56 17.38 -2.75
CA GLY A 65 -14.58 18.27 -3.38
C GLY A 65 -13.18 18.13 -2.77
N TYR A 66 -12.25 18.95 -3.26
CA TYR A 66 -10.86 18.94 -2.81
C TYR A 66 -10.48 20.18 -1.98
N GLU A 67 -11.40 21.08 -1.68
CA GLU A 67 -11.15 22.31 -0.91
C GLU A 67 -10.67 21.96 0.50
N GLU A 68 -11.33 20.99 1.15
CA GLU A 68 -10.99 20.52 2.50
C GLU A 68 -9.67 19.77 2.57
N THR A 69 -9.16 19.29 1.42
CA THR A 69 -7.90 18.54 1.34
C THR A 69 -6.67 19.44 1.28
N ARG A 70 -6.86 20.77 1.12
CA ARG A 70 -5.76 21.72 0.97
C ARG A 70 -4.73 21.60 2.08
N ASP A 71 -3.46 21.63 1.70
CA ASP A 71 -2.30 21.56 2.61
C ASP A 71 -2.23 20.27 3.42
N SER A 72 -2.69 19.15 2.86
CA SER A 72 -2.47 17.83 3.46
C SER A 72 -1.00 17.44 3.40
N GLU A 73 -0.44 16.96 4.52
CA GLU A 73 0.95 16.48 4.57
C GLU A 73 1.10 15.07 3.99
N ILE A 74 0.06 14.23 4.13
CA ILE A 74 0.03 12.88 3.54
C ILE A 74 -1.32 12.69 2.84
N ILE A 75 -1.29 12.06 1.66
CA ILE A 75 -2.49 11.68 0.94
C ILE A 75 -2.44 10.20 0.58
N VAL A 76 -3.44 9.45 1.04
CA VAL A 76 -3.61 8.03 0.73
C VAL A 76 -4.61 7.90 -0.41
N ILE A 77 -4.18 7.36 -1.56
CA ILE A 77 -5.02 7.20 -2.75
C ILE A 77 -5.54 5.78 -2.80
N THR A 78 -6.81 5.60 -2.44
CA THR A 78 -7.53 4.31 -2.52
C THR A 78 -8.59 4.32 -3.62
N ALA A 79 -8.74 5.46 -4.32
CA ALA A 79 -9.71 5.64 -5.38
C ALA A 79 -9.42 4.73 -6.56
N GLY A 80 -10.46 4.09 -7.08
CA GLY A 80 -10.39 3.15 -8.18
C GLY A 80 -11.56 2.17 -8.11
N ILE A 81 -11.71 1.38 -9.16
CA ILE A 81 -12.71 0.31 -9.20
C ILE A 81 -12.05 -1.06 -9.02
N ALA A 82 -12.74 -1.98 -8.39
CA ALA A 82 -12.37 -3.39 -8.41
C ALA A 82 -12.72 -4.02 -9.76
N ARG A 83 -11.98 -5.06 -10.16
CA ARG A 83 -12.28 -5.79 -11.39
C ARG A 83 -13.69 -6.40 -11.34
N LYS A 84 -14.50 -6.07 -12.32
CA LYS A 84 -15.87 -6.61 -12.48
C LYS A 84 -15.87 -7.86 -13.37
N PRO A 85 -16.84 -8.76 -13.22
CA PRO A 85 -17.02 -9.86 -14.17
C PRO A 85 -17.09 -9.36 -15.62
N GLY A 86 -16.37 -9.98 -16.53
CA GLY A 86 -16.29 -9.60 -17.95
C GLY A 86 -15.29 -8.46 -18.28
N MET A 87 -14.72 -7.79 -17.29
CA MET A 87 -13.72 -6.76 -17.50
C MET A 87 -12.32 -7.37 -17.75
N SER A 88 -11.65 -6.94 -18.81
CA SER A 88 -10.27 -7.33 -19.10
C SER A 88 -9.30 -6.69 -18.11
N ARG A 89 -8.03 -7.14 -18.10
CA ARG A 89 -6.97 -6.47 -17.32
C ARG A 89 -6.69 -5.07 -17.85
N ASP A 90 -6.73 -4.88 -19.16
CA ASP A 90 -6.46 -3.59 -19.81
C ASP A 90 -7.59 -2.59 -19.55
N ASP A 91 -8.86 -3.03 -19.53
CA ASP A 91 -9.98 -2.16 -19.17
C ASP A 91 -9.86 -1.64 -17.75
N LEU A 92 -9.49 -2.52 -16.80
CA LEU A 92 -9.25 -2.14 -15.41
C LEU A 92 -8.09 -1.16 -15.29
N LEU A 93 -6.98 -1.45 -15.97
CA LEU A 93 -5.78 -0.61 -16.01
C LEU A 93 -6.11 0.80 -16.51
N ASN A 94 -6.75 0.90 -17.68
CA ASN A 94 -7.08 2.19 -18.28
C ASN A 94 -8.10 2.98 -17.45
N THR A 95 -9.11 2.32 -16.89
CA THR A 95 -10.10 2.96 -16.03
C THR A 95 -9.45 3.54 -14.77
N ASN A 96 -8.66 2.74 -14.08
CA ASN A 96 -8.01 3.19 -12.85
C ASN A 96 -6.90 4.22 -13.11
N ALA A 97 -6.18 4.11 -14.23
CA ALA A 97 -5.23 5.16 -14.65
C ALA A 97 -5.92 6.51 -14.88
N GLY A 98 -7.09 6.52 -15.51
CA GLY A 98 -7.90 7.73 -15.67
C GLY A 98 -8.35 8.33 -14.32
N ILE A 99 -8.80 7.49 -13.39
CA ILE A 99 -9.20 7.94 -12.04
C ILE A 99 -8.00 8.51 -11.29
N VAL A 100 -6.87 7.78 -11.21
CA VAL A 100 -5.67 8.22 -10.49
C VAL A 100 -5.09 9.48 -11.13
N LYS A 101 -5.15 9.62 -12.45
CA LYS A 101 -4.73 10.85 -13.16
C LYS A 101 -5.55 12.06 -12.68
N GLN A 102 -6.87 11.97 -12.65
CA GLN A 102 -7.76 13.05 -12.19
C GLN A 102 -7.50 13.40 -10.72
N VAL A 103 -7.41 12.40 -9.85
CA VAL A 103 -7.08 12.55 -8.43
C VAL A 103 -5.73 13.26 -8.27
N SER A 104 -4.71 12.83 -9.01
CA SER A 104 -3.35 13.39 -8.94
C SER A 104 -3.29 14.85 -9.40
N GLN A 105 -4.11 15.24 -10.39
CA GLN A 105 -4.23 16.63 -10.82
C GLN A 105 -4.81 17.52 -9.71
N GLN A 106 -5.82 17.04 -8.99
CA GLN A 106 -6.40 17.76 -7.85
C GLN A 106 -5.38 17.89 -6.71
N ILE A 107 -4.69 16.80 -6.37
CA ILE A 107 -3.66 16.77 -5.33
C ILE A 107 -2.55 17.80 -5.64
N LYS A 108 -2.06 17.81 -6.88
CA LYS A 108 -1.02 18.75 -7.32
C LYS A 108 -1.39 20.20 -7.05
N SER A 109 -2.67 20.55 -7.20
CA SER A 109 -3.15 21.92 -7.01
C SER A 109 -3.47 22.27 -5.56
N THR A 110 -3.92 21.31 -4.75
CA THR A 110 -4.37 21.56 -3.38
C THR A 110 -3.32 21.27 -2.32
N SER A 111 -2.41 20.32 -2.58
CA SER A 111 -1.42 19.86 -1.60
C SER A 111 -0.08 19.54 -2.30
N PRO A 112 0.61 20.55 -2.87
CA PRO A 112 1.79 20.35 -3.70
C PRO A 112 2.99 19.76 -2.95
N ASP A 113 2.99 19.83 -1.61
CA ASP A 113 4.06 19.33 -0.74
C ASP A 113 3.75 17.98 -0.09
N ALA A 114 2.59 17.39 -0.38
CA ALA A 114 2.16 16.13 0.20
C ALA A 114 3.08 14.95 -0.15
N ILE A 115 3.11 13.98 0.77
CA ILE A 115 3.61 12.62 0.50
C ILE A 115 2.43 11.75 0.08
N LEU A 116 2.57 11.03 -1.04
CA LEU A 116 1.53 10.16 -1.58
C LEU A 116 1.79 8.70 -1.20
N ILE A 117 0.75 8.04 -0.69
CA ILE A 117 0.72 6.59 -0.50
C ILE A 117 -0.37 6.03 -1.41
N VAL A 118 0.02 5.37 -2.49
CA VAL A 118 -0.89 4.79 -3.46
C VAL A 118 -1.29 3.38 -3.02
N VAL A 119 -2.60 3.10 -3.05
CA VAL A 119 -3.20 1.79 -2.71
C VAL A 119 -3.98 1.23 -3.89
N SER A 120 -4.37 2.10 -4.84
CA SER A 120 -5.14 1.74 -6.04
C SER A 120 -4.39 0.74 -6.92
N ASN A 121 -5.13 -0.19 -7.53
CA ASN A 121 -4.57 -1.25 -8.37
C ASN A 121 -4.82 -1.01 -9.88
N PRO A 122 -3.92 -1.49 -10.76
CA PRO A 122 -2.64 -2.17 -10.50
C PRO A 122 -1.62 -1.24 -9.83
N LEU A 123 -1.15 -1.63 -8.62
CA LEU A 123 -0.48 -0.72 -7.70
C LEU A 123 0.76 -0.03 -8.28
N ASP A 124 1.68 -0.82 -8.84
CA ASP A 124 2.96 -0.29 -9.34
C ASP A 124 2.72 0.71 -10.48
N VAL A 125 1.75 0.42 -11.35
CA VAL A 125 1.37 1.31 -12.45
C VAL A 125 0.63 2.55 -11.95
N MET A 126 -0.26 2.43 -10.96
CA MET A 126 -0.97 3.58 -10.38
C MET A 126 0.01 4.52 -9.64
N SER A 127 1.04 3.97 -9.00
CA SER A 127 2.12 4.76 -8.40
C SER A 127 2.90 5.55 -9.47
N TYR A 128 3.19 4.92 -10.62
CA TYR A 128 3.79 5.59 -11.76
C TYR A 128 2.91 6.72 -12.31
N VAL A 129 1.61 6.47 -12.50
CA VAL A 129 0.65 7.49 -12.95
C VAL A 129 0.63 8.68 -11.99
N ALA A 130 0.52 8.42 -10.68
CA ALA A 130 0.50 9.45 -9.66
C ALA A 130 1.78 10.31 -9.70
N MET A 131 2.97 9.68 -9.77
CA MET A 131 4.24 10.40 -9.85
C MET A 131 4.35 11.25 -11.12
N LYS A 132 4.00 10.70 -12.27
CA LYS A 132 4.11 11.42 -13.55
C LYS A 132 3.16 12.61 -13.64
N VAL A 133 1.94 12.48 -13.14
CA VAL A 133 0.92 13.54 -13.22
C VAL A 133 1.21 14.66 -12.21
N THR A 134 1.59 14.31 -10.98
CA THR A 134 1.94 15.31 -9.96
C THR A 134 3.26 16.00 -10.26
N GLY A 135 4.23 15.28 -10.82
CA GLY A 135 5.62 15.71 -10.95
C GLY A 135 6.34 15.73 -9.60
N PHE A 136 5.81 15.04 -8.59
CA PHE A 136 6.46 14.97 -7.28
C PHE A 136 7.74 14.13 -7.38
N PRO A 137 8.76 14.45 -6.57
CA PRO A 137 9.99 13.66 -6.51
C PRO A 137 9.70 12.26 -5.96
N ARG A 138 10.54 11.29 -6.29
CA ARG A 138 10.36 9.88 -5.93
C ARG A 138 10.25 9.63 -4.42
N GLU A 139 10.87 10.51 -3.63
CA GLU A 139 10.83 10.45 -2.16
C GLU A 139 9.43 10.67 -1.60
N ARG A 140 8.57 11.32 -2.36
CA ARG A 140 7.21 11.68 -1.95
C ARG A 140 6.11 10.86 -2.61
N VAL A 141 6.45 9.81 -3.38
CA VAL A 141 5.46 8.91 -3.99
C VAL A 141 5.82 7.47 -3.69
N LEU A 142 4.96 6.80 -2.96
CA LEU A 142 5.14 5.43 -2.49
C LEU A 142 3.91 4.58 -2.81
N GLY A 143 4.11 3.31 -3.13
CA GLY A 143 3.02 2.35 -3.26
C GLY A 143 2.94 1.40 -2.06
N MET A 144 1.73 1.17 -1.55
CA MET A 144 1.46 0.19 -0.50
C MET A 144 1.36 -1.20 -1.14
N ALA A 145 2.46 -1.96 -1.11
CA ALA A 145 2.63 -3.26 -1.75
C ALA A 145 3.13 -4.32 -0.78
N GLY A 146 4.44 -4.45 -0.69
CA GLY A 146 5.10 -5.48 0.10
C GLY A 146 4.76 -5.45 1.60
N VAL A 147 4.37 -4.31 2.16
CA VAL A 147 3.90 -4.24 3.55
C VAL A 147 2.70 -5.17 3.78
N LEU A 148 1.73 -5.15 2.86
CA LEU A 148 0.56 -6.03 2.90
C LEU A 148 0.94 -7.49 2.61
N ASP A 149 1.76 -7.72 1.59
CA ASP A 149 2.14 -9.08 1.16
C ASP A 149 2.99 -9.76 2.23
N THR A 150 3.88 -9.00 2.87
CA THR A 150 4.65 -9.46 4.03
C THR A 150 3.76 -9.78 5.23
N ALA A 151 2.72 -8.98 5.47
CA ALA A 151 1.78 -9.26 6.56
C ALA A 151 1.01 -10.58 6.34
N ARG A 152 0.60 -10.87 5.10
CA ARG A 152 0.00 -12.16 4.74
C ARG A 152 0.95 -13.32 4.96
N TYR A 153 2.18 -13.19 4.44
CA TYR A 153 3.23 -14.20 4.60
C TYR A 153 3.51 -14.51 6.06
N ARG A 154 3.66 -13.48 6.90
CA ARG A 154 3.84 -13.62 8.35
C ARG A 154 2.66 -14.31 9.02
N ALA A 155 1.42 -13.95 8.66
CA ALA A 155 0.23 -14.58 9.21
C ALA A 155 0.15 -16.07 8.90
N PHE A 156 0.48 -16.48 7.67
CA PHE A 156 0.47 -17.89 7.27
C PHE A 156 1.62 -18.70 7.90
N ILE A 157 2.78 -18.09 8.13
CA ILE A 157 3.85 -18.72 8.89
C ILE A 157 3.41 -18.92 10.36
N ALA A 158 2.81 -17.90 10.97
CA ALA A 158 2.32 -17.98 12.34
C ALA A 158 1.31 -19.10 12.53
N GLU A 159 0.33 -19.18 11.62
CA GLU A 159 -0.68 -20.26 11.59
C GLU A 159 -0.02 -21.65 11.45
N ALA A 160 0.97 -21.78 10.57
CA ALA A 160 1.63 -23.04 10.26
C ALA A 160 2.54 -23.55 11.37
N LEU A 161 3.11 -22.66 12.20
CA LEU A 161 4.02 -22.99 13.30
C LEU A 161 3.38 -22.88 14.68
N ASP A 162 2.15 -22.36 14.78
CA ASP A 162 1.45 -22.04 16.02
C ASP A 162 2.28 -21.11 16.93
N VAL A 163 2.77 -20.00 16.34
CA VAL A 163 3.58 -18.99 17.03
C VAL A 163 2.96 -17.60 16.89
N SER A 164 3.42 -16.65 17.72
CA SER A 164 3.00 -15.26 17.61
C SER A 164 3.45 -14.62 16.28
N VAL A 165 2.54 -13.89 15.63
CA VAL A 165 2.88 -13.07 14.43
C VAL A 165 3.95 -12.01 14.75
N ARG A 166 4.14 -11.66 16.03
CA ARG A 166 5.12 -10.65 16.45
C ARG A 166 6.56 -11.15 16.34
N ASP A 167 6.75 -12.46 16.47
CA ASP A 167 8.07 -13.09 16.44
C ASP A 167 8.61 -13.32 15.01
N ILE A 168 7.75 -13.16 14.00
CA ILE A 168 8.11 -13.41 12.61
C ILE A 168 8.66 -12.15 11.97
N GLN A 169 9.89 -12.25 11.47
CA GLN A 169 10.51 -11.27 10.57
C GLN A 169 10.50 -11.84 9.16
N ALA A 170 10.00 -11.07 8.22
CA ALA A 170 9.93 -11.48 6.82
C ALA A 170 9.89 -10.25 5.91
N MET A 171 10.12 -10.46 4.62
CA MET A 171 10.08 -9.41 3.61
C MET A 171 9.61 -9.98 2.29
N VAL A 172 8.70 -9.29 1.63
CA VAL A 172 8.21 -9.62 0.28
C VAL A 172 8.53 -8.44 -0.63
N LEU A 173 9.30 -8.69 -1.68
CA LEU A 173 9.70 -7.71 -2.69
C LEU A 173 8.96 -7.95 -4.01
N GLY A 174 9.32 -7.18 -5.05
CA GLY A 174 8.75 -7.31 -6.39
C GLY A 174 7.45 -6.56 -6.60
N GLY A 175 6.82 -6.74 -7.75
CA GLY A 175 5.52 -6.16 -8.09
C GLY A 175 4.39 -6.72 -7.23
N HIS A 176 3.39 -5.88 -6.96
CA HIS A 176 2.22 -6.27 -6.16
C HIS A 176 1.27 -7.17 -6.96
N GLY A 177 1.46 -8.46 -6.92
CA GLY A 177 0.67 -9.45 -7.67
C GLY A 177 1.30 -10.83 -7.66
N ASP A 178 0.96 -11.64 -8.67
CA ASP A 178 1.40 -13.04 -8.77
C ASP A 178 2.92 -13.20 -8.86
N THR A 179 3.65 -12.15 -9.23
CA THR A 179 5.12 -12.12 -9.37
C THR A 179 5.85 -11.60 -8.14
N MET A 180 5.17 -11.40 -7.01
CA MET A 180 5.83 -11.02 -5.77
C MET A 180 6.91 -12.01 -5.34
N VAL A 181 7.93 -11.53 -4.66
CA VAL A 181 9.12 -12.29 -4.29
C VAL A 181 9.29 -12.32 -2.76
N PRO A 182 8.68 -13.30 -2.07
CA PRO A 182 8.96 -13.51 -0.65
C PRO A 182 10.41 -13.96 -0.45
N LEU A 183 11.16 -13.26 0.41
CA LEU A 183 12.56 -13.56 0.69
C LEU A 183 12.68 -14.61 1.79
N ILE A 184 12.90 -15.87 1.43
CA ILE A 184 13.14 -16.95 2.38
C ILE A 184 14.43 -16.68 3.15
N SER A 185 15.46 -16.15 2.47
CA SER A 185 16.76 -15.82 3.05
C SER A 185 16.69 -14.78 4.18
N TYR A 186 15.64 -13.95 4.19
CA TYR A 186 15.39 -12.93 5.21
C TYR A 186 14.16 -13.24 6.08
N THR A 187 13.73 -14.52 6.11
CA THR A 187 12.58 -14.93 6.93
C THR A 187 13.06 -15.70 8.16
N SER A 188 12.67 -15.21 9.34
CA SER A 188 13.01 -15.83 10.61
C SER A 188 11.87 -15.72 11.63
N VAL A 189 11.91 -16.57 12.64
CA VAL A 189 11.04 -16.51 13.83
C VAL A 189 11.95 -16.31 15.03
N SER A 190 11.87 -15.15 15.68
CA SER A 190 12.75 -14.76 16.79
C SER A 190 14.25 -14.96 16.48
N GLY A 191 14.64 -14.66 15.23
CA GLY A 191 16.02 -14.82 14.76
C GLY A 191 16.39 -16.22 14.26
N ILE A 192 15.54 -17.22 14.43
CA ILE A 192 15.76 -18.57 13.90
C ILE A 192 15.35 -18.59 12.43
N PRO A 193 16.24 -18.94 11.49
CA PRO A 193 15.88 -19.04 10.08
C PRO A 193 14.70 -19.97 9.84
N ILE A 194 13.76 -19.57 9.00
CA ILE A 194 12.52 -20.34 8.73
C ILE A 194 12.82 -21.75 8.20
N THR A 195 13.92 -21.91 7.47
CA THR A 195 14.37 -23.20 6.90
C THR A 195 14.76 -24.22 7.95
N GLN A 196 15.01 -23.80 9.20
CA GLN A 196 15.28 -24.71 10.34
C GLN A 196 13.99 -25.11 11.07
N LEU A 197 12.89 -24.39 10.85
CA LEU A 197 11.64 -24.57 11.59
C LEU A 197 10.57 -25.36 10.81
N MET A 198 10.70 -25.40 9.48
CA MET A 198 9.76 -26.16 8.65
C MET A 198 10.41 -26.75 7.41
N PRO A 199 9.90 -27.87 6.89
CA PRO A 199 10.40 -28.47 5.67
C PRO A 199 10.04 -27.63 4.45
N GLN A 200 10.86 -27.68 3.40
CA GLN A 200 10.71 -26.89 2.17
C GLN A 200 9.32 -27.00 1.54
N ALA A 201 8.76 -28.20 1.46
CA ALA A 201 7.42 -28.40 0.88
C ALA A 201 6.29 -27.62 1.61
N LYS A 202 6.39 -27.48 2.94
CA LYS A 202 5.45 -26.67 3.72
C LYS A 202 5.66 -25.18 3.46
N LEU A 203 6.92 -24.76 3.35
CA LEU A 203 7.27 -23.37 3.02
C LEU A 203 6.77 -23.00 1.61
N ASP A 204 6.97 -23.87 0.61
CA ASP A 204 6.48 -23.65 -0.75
C ASP A 204 4.95 -23.47 -0.81
N ALA A 205 4.20 -24.26 -0.05
CA ALA A 205 2.75 -24.12 0.06
C ALA A 205 2.35 -22.77 0.68
N ILE A 206 3.08 -22.27 1.69
CA ILE A 206 2.85 -20.96 2.28
C ILE A 206 3.18 -19.83 1.28
N LEU A 207 4.27 -19.96 0.52
CA LEU A 207 4.63 -18.98 -0.50
C LEU A 207 3.56 -18.87 -1.58
N GLU A 208 3.03 -20.00 -2.04
CA GLU A 208 1.94 -20.02 -3.03
C GLU A 208 0.65 -19.41 -2.47
N ARG A 209 0.28 -19.76 -1.23
CA ARG A 209 -0.87 -19.15 -0.55
C ARG A 209 -0.68 -17.64 -0.35
N THR A 210 0.55 -17.17 -0.12
CA THR A 210 0.85 -15.74 0.00
C THR A 210 0.56 -15.00 -1.31
N ARG A 211 0.99 -15.56 -2.45
CA ARG A 211 0.72 -14.99 -3.78
C ARG A 211 -0.78 -14.90 -4.08
N THR A 212 -1.53 -15.91 -3.68
CA THR A 212 -2.98 -16.03 -3.94
C THR A 212 -3.86 -15.51 -2.79
N GLY A 213 -3.29 -15.00 -1.71
CA GLY A 213 -4.02 -14.61 -0.49
C GLY A 213 -5.10 -13.55 -0.70
N GLY A 214 -4.94 -12.65 -1.67
CA GLY A 214 -6.00 -11.72 -2.06
C GLY A 214 -7.19 -12.44 -2.72
N ALA A 215 -6.93 -13.39 -3.59
CA ALA A 215 -7.96 -14.19 -4.27
C ALA A 215 -8.71 -15.12 -3.28
N GLU A 216 -8.01 -15.67 -2.29
CA GLU A 216 -8.62 -16.47 -1.21
C GLU A 216 -9.69 -15.66 -0.45
N ILE A 217 -9.39 -14.40 -0.11
CA ILE A 217 -10.35 -13.51 0.56
C ILE A 217 -11.55 -13.20 -0.33
N VAL A 218 -11.32 -12.88 -1.62
CA VAL A 218 -12.39 -12.61 -2.59
C VAL A 218 -13.31 -13.83 -2.73
N LYS A 219 -12.76 -15.04 -2.76
CA LYS A 219 -13.52 -16.29 -2.83
C LYS A 219 -14.48 -16.45 -1.64
N HIS A 220 -14.05 -16.05 -0.43
CA HIS A 220 -14.89 -16.11 0.77
C HIS A 220 -15.93 -14.99 0.81
N LEU A 221 -15.54 -13.76 0.49
CA LEU A 221 -16.44 -12.59 0.52
C LEU A 221 -17.47 -12.60 -0.60
N LYS A 222 -17.19 -13.28 -1.74
CA LYS A 222 -18.01 -13.33 -2.96
C LYS A 222 -18.16 -11.96 -3.65
N THR A 223 -18.21 -10.88 -2.90
CA THR A 223 -18.27 -9.48 -3.39
C THR A 223 -17.22 -8.64 -2.69
N GLY A 224 -16.57 -7.72 -3.42
CA GLY A 224 -15.53 -6.85 -2.87
C GLY A 224 -14.14 -7.50 -2.83
N SER A 225 -13.27 -6.96 -2.02
CA SER A 225 -11.88 -7.39 -1.83
C SER A 225 -11.45 -7.21 -0.38
N ALA A 226 -10.25 -7.66 -0.02
CA ALA A 226 -9.66 -7.38 1.29
C ALA A 226 -9.60 -5.87 1.54
N TYR A 227 -9.89 -5.43 2.75
CA TYR A 227 -9.83 -4.02 3.13
C TYR A 227 -9.25 -3.77 4.53
N TYR A 228 -9.35 -4.69 5.46
CA TYR A 228 -8.76 -4.53 6.80
C TYR A 228 -7.23 -4.53 6.77
N ALA A 229 -6.62 -5.52 6.15
CA ALA A 229 -5.17 -5.64 6.07
C ALA A 229 -4.53 -4.56 5.16
N PRO A 230 -5.07 -4.23 3.98
CA PRO A 230 -4.57 -3.11 3.17
C PRO A 230 -4.61 -1.77 3.91
N SER A 231 -5.70 -1.50 4.65
CA SER A 231 -5.82 -0.27 5.45
C SER A 231 -4.78 -0.23 6.56
N SER A 232 -4.55 -1.34 7.27
CA SER A 232 -3.50 -1.42 8.29
C SER A 232 -2.11 -1.19 7.69
N ALA A 233 -1.85 -1.75 6.50
CA ALA A 233 -0.57 -1.58 5.82
C ALA A 233 -0.33 -0.11 5.41
N ALA A 234 -1.33 0.56 4.84
CA ALA A 234 -1.25 1.98 4.51
C ALA A 234 -1.05 2.86 5.76
N VAL A 235 -1.78 2.57 6.83
CA VAL A 235 -1.65 3.29 8.11
C VAL A 235 -0.28 3.06 8.75
N GLN A 236 0.31 1.87 8.65
CA GLN A 236 1.67 1.62 9.12
C GLN A 236 2.70 2.49 8.38
N MET A 237 2.53 2.70 7.07
CA MET A 237 3.38 3.61 6.31
C MET A 237 3.18 5.07 6.76
N CYS A 238 1.92 5.52 6.94
CA CYS A 238 1.62 6.86 7.47
C CYS A 238 2.26 7.07 8.86
N GLU A 239 2.12 6.09 9.75
CA GLU A 239 2.66 6.15 11.12
C GLU A 239 4.20 6.28 11.11
N ALA A 240 4.88 5.49 10.24
CA ALA A 240 6.33 5.58 10.10
C ALA A 240 6.80 6.97 9.63
N ILE A 241 6.01 7.63 8.76
CA ILE A 241 6.28 8.98 8.25
C ILE A 241 5.96 10.04 9.32
N VAL A 242 4.75 10.03 9.88
CA VAL A 242 4.26 11.02 10.84
C VAL A 242 5.12 11.07 12.09
N LEU A 243 5.48 9.90 12.62
CA LEU A 243 6.27 9.76 13.84
C LEU A 243 7.78 9.71 13.59
N ASP A 244 8.22 9.90 12.36
CA ASP A 244 9.63 9.85 11.94
C ASP A 244 10.37 8.59 12.42
N GLN A 245 9.70 7.44 12.35
CA GLN A 245 10.16 6.19 12.97
C GLN A 245 11.39 5.56 12.30
N LYS A 246 11.76 6.00 11.10
CA LYS A 246 12.87 5.44 10.30
C LYS A 246 12.72 3.94 10.04
N ARG A 247 11.50 3.46 9.90
CA ARG A 247 11.21 2.05 9.67
C ARG A 247 11.64 1.62 8.28
N ILE A 248 12.18 0.40 8.20
CA ILE A 248 12.42 -0.26 6.93
C ILE A 248 11.19 -1.12 6.63
N LEU A 249 10.46 -0.74 5.59
CA LEU A 249 9.23 -1.40 5.14
C LEU A 249 9.34 -1.73 3.64
N PRO A 250 8.87 -2.89 3.19
CA PRO A 250 8.83 -3.20 1.76
C PRO A 250 7.68 -2.42 1.10
N CYS A 251 8.03 -1.40 0.33
CA CYS A 251 7.09 -0.53 -0.37
C CYS A 251 7.44 -0.46 -1.86
N ALA A 252 6.47 -0.20 -2.72
CA ALA A 252 6.78 0.13 -4.11
C ALA A 252 7.36 1.53 -4.17
N ALA A 253 8.60 1.62 -4.68
CA ALA A 253 9.34 2.86 -4.88
C ALA A 253 9.85 2.96 -6.32
N TRP A 254 10.05 4.19 -6.80
CA TRP A 254 10.66 4.44 -8.11
C TRP A 254 12.15 4.14 -8.05
N LEU A 255 12.60 3.21 -8.89
CA LEU A 255 14.01 2.78 -8.93
C LEU A 255 14.80 3.61 -9.93
N GLU A 256 16.03 3.99 -9.54
CA GLU A 256 17.00 4.78 -10.31
C GLU A 256 18.38 4.12 -10.35
N GLY A 257 18.43 2.80 -10.27
CA GLY A 257 19.66 1.98 -10.32
C GLY A 257 19.72 0.89 -9.27
N GLU A 258 18.89 0.99 -8.23
CA GLU A 258 18.87 0.00 -7.16
C GLU A 258 18.50 -1.40 -7.71
N TYR A 259 19.18 -2.42 -7.22
CA TYR A 259 19.09 -3.81 -7.72
C TYR A 259 19.44 -3.95 -9.22
N GLY A 260 20.15 -2.97 -9.81
CA GLY A 260 20.41 -2.89 -11.25
C GLY A 260 19.17 -2.55 -12.09
N LEU A 261 18.10 -2.04 -11.47
CA LEU A 261 16.83 -1.75 -12.10
C LEU A 261 16.57 -0.23 -12.09
N SER A 262 15.99 0.30 -13.16
CA SER A 262 15.65 1.72 -13.28
C SER A 262 14.36 1.92 -14.06
N GLY A 263 13.70 3.05 -13.78
CA GLY A 263 12.57 3.51 -14.59
C GLY A 263 11.27 2.75 -14.35
N LEU A 264 11.07 2.20 -13.14
CA LEU A 264 9.83 1.53 -12.75
C LEU A 264 9.58 1.66 -11.24
N PHE A 265 8.33 1.53 -10.84
CA PHE A 265 7.98 1.26 -9.45
C PHE A 265 8.11 -0.24 -9.17
N LEU A 266 8.75 -0.60 -8.06
CA LEU A 266 8.87 -1.99 -7.64
C LEU A 266 8.96 -2.08 -6.12
N GLY A 267 8.40 -3.12 -5.53
CA GLY A 267 8.48 -3.40 -4.11
C GLY A 267 9.92 -3.72 -3.68
N VAL A 268 10.49 -2.86 -2.84
CA VAL A 268 11.86 -2.95 -2.31
C VAL A 268 11.89 -2.50 -0.86
N PRO A 269 12.94 -2.84 -0.07
CA PRO A 269 13.08 -2.36 1.30
C PRO A 269 13.30 -0.84 1.32
N CYS A 270 12.34 -0.09 1.84
CA CYS A 270 12.33 1.36 1.91
C CYS A 270 12.47 1.83 3.35
N LYS A 271 13.44 2.70 3.66
CA LYS A 271 13.49 3.42 4.92
C LYS A 271 12.55 4.61 4.85
N LEU A 272 11.50 4.59 5.68
CA LEU A 272 10.49 5.64 5.76
C LEU A 272 10.69 6.51 6.98
N GLY A 273 10.67 7.81 6.78
CA GLY A 273 10.71 8.83 7.82
C GLY A 273 9.92 10.06 7.42
N ARG A 274 10.08 11.16 8.14
CA ARG A 274 9.27 12.39 7.98
C ARG A 274 9.22 12.95 6.56
N ARG A 275 10.24 12.69 5.75
CA ARG A 275 10.31 13.18 4.36
C ARG A 275 9.73 12.18 3.33
N GLY A 276 9.12 11.09 3.78
CA GLY A 276 8.69 9.98 2.95
C GLY A 276 9.78 8.92 2.79
N LEU A 277 10.16 8.57 1.58
CA LEU A 277 11.27 7.67 1.28
C LEU A 277 12.60 8.37 1.56
N GLU A 278 13.37 7.88 2.51
CA GLU A 278 14.69 8.43 2.83
C GLU A 278 15.83 7.69 2.15
N SER A 279 15.68 6.39 1.99
CA SER A 279 16.61 5.55 1.23
C SER A 279 15.98 4.20 0.88
N ILE A 280 16.43 3.62 -0.21
CA ILE A 280 16.19 2.21 -0.54
C ILE A 280 17.37 1.41 -0.01
N ILE A 281 17.08 0.29 0.63
CA ILE A 281 18.11 -0.62 1.17
C ILE A 281 18.25 -1.78 0.19
N GLU A 282 19.42 -1.89 -0.41
CA GLU A 282 19.77 -3.07 -1.22
C GLU A 282 20.25 -4.20 -0.31
N VAL A 283 19.49 -5.28 -0.29
CA VAL A 283 19.87 -6.50 0.45
C VAL A 283 20.47 -7.53 -0.50
N GLU A 284 21.37 -8.37 0.00
CA GLU A 284 21.94 -9.45 -0.79
C GLU A 284 20.87 -10.50 -1.08
N LEU A 285 20.58 -10.71 -2.36
CA LEU A 285 19.63 -11.73 -2.81
C LEU A 285 20.36 -12.99 -3.24
N THR A 286 19.78 -14.14 -2.92
CA THR A 286 20.19 -15.40 -3.55
C THR A 286 19.98 -15.30 -5.07
N ARG A 287 20.66 -16.19 -5.83
CA ARG A 287 20.48 -16.21 -7.30
C ARG A 287 19.01 -16.38 -7.68
N ALA A 288 18.29 -17.28 -7.02
CA ALA A 288 16.87 -17.54 -7.29
C ALA A 288 15.98 -16.32 -6.99
N GLU A 289 16.22 -15.62 -5.87
CA GLU A 289 15.48 -14.40 -5.50
C GLU A 289 15.78 -13.26 -6.47
N ARG A 290 17.02 -13.11 -6.92
CA ARG A 290 17.42 -12.11 -7.92
C ARG A 290 16.77 -12.37 -9.28
N ASP A 291 16.78 -13.61 -9.75
CA ASP A 291 16.14 -14.00 -11.00
C ASP A 291 14.61 -13.79 -10.92
N ALA A 292 14.01 -14.08 -9.78
CA ALA A 292 12.59 -13.83 -9.52
C ALA A 292 12.27 -12.33 -9.51
N LEU A 293 13.12 -11.49 -8.89
CA LEU A 293 12.94 -10.04 -8.85
C LEU A 293 13.06 -9.43 -10.25
N ALA A 294 13.99 -9.89 -11.08
CA ALA A 294 14.11 -9.45 -12.46
C ALA A 294 12.86 -9.78 -13.29
N LYS A 295 12.32 -10.99 -13.18
CA LYS A 295 11.06 -11.39 -13.82
C LYS A 295 9.88 -10.55 -13.34
N SER A 296 9.84 -10.24 -12.04
CA SER A 296 8.82 -9.39 -11.45
C SER A 296 8.89 -7.96 -12.00
N ALA A 297 10.09 -7.42 -12.18
CA ALA A 297 10.31 -6.10 -12.78
C ALA A 297 9.81 -6.05 -14.23
N ASP A 298 10.04 -7.09 -15.03
CA ASP A 298 9.56 -7.17 -16.40
C ASP A 298 8.03 -7.20 -16.47
N ALA A 299 7.39 -7.97 -15.57
CA ALA A 299 5.93 -8.04 -15.47
C ALA A 299 5.28 -6.70 -15.06
N VAL A 300 6.00 -5.83 -14.37
CA VAL A 300 5.55 -4.46 -14.05
C VAL A 300 5.77 -3.50 -15.21
N ARG A 301 6.90 -3.61 -15.94
CA ARG A 301 7.21 -2.74 -17.08
C ARG A 301 6.19 -2.84 -18.21
N GLU A 302 5.72 -4.04 -18.50
CA GLU A 302 4.77 -4.28 -19.60
C GLU A 302 3.49 -3.44 -19.45
N PRO A 303 2.67 -3.57 -18.38
CA PRO A 303 1.47 -2.75 -18.21
C PRO A 303 1.78 -1.26 -17.98
N MET A 304 2.93 -0.92 -17.39
CA MET A 304 3.34 0.47 -17.20
C MET A 304 3.59 1.16 -18.54
N GLY A 305 4.20 0.46 -19.51
CA GLY A 305 4.43 0.98 -20.88
C GLY A 305 3.14 1.12 -21.71
N ALA A 306 2.07 0.43 -21.35
CA ALA A 306 0.78 0.48 -22.03
C ALA A 306 -0.09 1.68 -21.62
N VAL A 307 0.19 2.32 -20.48
CA VAL A 307 -0.60 3.45 -19.99
C VAL A 307 -0.34 4.73 -20.78
N LYS A 308 -1.41 5.32 -21.30
CA LYS A 308 -1.40 6.64 -21.96
C LYS A 308 -1.67 7.74 -20.93
N LEU A 309 -0.68 8.56 -20.62
CA LEU A 309 -0.76 9.67 -19.67
C LEU A 309 -1.15 11.00 -20.35
#